data_b3ff93b79bb70b5739197b0395a12a91
#
_entry.id   b3ff93b79bb70b5739197b0395a12a91
#
_cell.length_a   1.000
_cell.length_b   1.000
_cell.length_c   1.000
_cell.angle_alpha   90.00
_cell.angle_beta   90.00
_cell.angle_gamma   90.00
#
_symmetry.space_group_name_H-M   'P 1'
#
loop_
_entity.id
_entity.type
_entity.pdbx_description
1 polymer ?
#
loop_
_entity_poly.entity_id
_entity_poly.type
_entity_poly.pdbx_seq_one_letter_code
_entity_poly.pdbx_strand_id
1 'polypeptide(L)'
;MRVDASATAITWLPFEALDRLKAVPLELAVAHHDEPPPEVVPDLDELRQRDAFREANELTAWIEVDGREIVDYGQSGRSLTGEGPELELRQLSFAAVEFPVIQPEPELGQGWARFTQTVGGRIGLPVPRPVVGRPYFHIGAVSAWTTLELLLRADGTSQSRLVAASPFPRHSLYGADGRLIDVLGALELELEQYTPWGDNETPAFAAAVESELERRLAAAILREGSKLVRRRIPRGEPLVEQGQPGDELFVLLDGVLDVEVDGDVVAQVGSGAILGEKAVLGDGRRTATLRAVRSSRVAVIRADEISRRHLAAISASRG
;
A
#
# COMPACT_ATOMS: atom_id res chain seq x y z
N MET A 1 -16.91 21.74 32.71
CA MET A 1 -16.31 20.40 32.95
C MET A 1 -15.61 19.97 31.67
N ARG A 2 -14.42 19.39 31.75
CA ARG A 2 -13.73 18.83 30.55
C ARG A 2 -13.81 17.31 30.58
N VAL A 3 -14.11 16.73 29.42
CA VAL A 3 -14.12 15.28 29.19
C VAL A 3 -13.09 15.00 28.11
N ASP A 4 -12.15 14.15 28.39
CA ASP A 4 -11.09 13.74 27.46
C ASP A 4 -11.25 12.24 27.16
N ALA A 5 -10.91 11.84 25.93
CA ALA A 5 -10.85 10.45 25.51
C ALA A 5 -9.73 10.23 24.53
N SER A 6 -9.16 9.04 24.54
CA SER A 6 -8.22 8.59 23.52
C SER A 6 -8.40 7.12 23.20
N ALA A 7 -8.03 6.73 21.99
CA ALA A 7 -7.97 5.34 21.57
C ALA A 7 -6.86 5.16 20.53
N THR A 8 -6.35 3.94 20.48
CA THR A 8 -5.32 3.54 19.51
C THR A 8 -5.75 2.26 18.81
N ALA A 9 -5.74 2.26 17.49
CA ALA A 9 -5.87 1.04 16.71
C ALA A 9 -4.48 0.64 16.17
N ILE A 10 -4.16 -0.65 16.21
CA ILE A 10 -2.92 -1.20 15.68
C ILE A 10 -3.27 -2.30 14.70
N THR A 11 -2.78 -2.17 13.47
CA THR A 11 -2.90 -3.19 12.43
C THR A 11 -1.62 -4.00 12.34
N TRP A 12 -1.73 -5.32 12.37
CA TRP A 12 -0.59 -6.23 12.38
C TRP A 12 -0.84 -7.51 11.56
N LEU A 13 0.24 -8.17 11.14
CA LEU A 13 0.22 -9.35 10.29
C LEU A 13 0.53 -10.61 11.10
N PRO A 14 -0.47 -11.45 11.44
CA PRO A 14 -0.24 -12.69 12.18
C PRO A 14 0.39 -13.76 11.30
N PHE A 15 1.14 -14.65 11.92
CA PHE A 15 1.78 -15.78 11.23
C PHE A 15 0.77 -16.65 10.45
N GLU A 16 -0.42 -16.86 10.99
CA GLU A 16 -1.47 -17.68 10.38
C GLU A 16 -2.00 -17.11 9.06
N ALA A 17 -1.89 -15.80 8.86
CA ALA A 17 -2.25 -15.18 7.58
C ALA A 17 -1.29 -15.57 6.47
N LEU A 18 -0.02 -15.83 6.80
CA LEU A 18 1.01 -16.25 5.85
C LEU A 18 0.79 -17.66 5.34
N ASP A 19 0.26 -18.56 6.17
CA ASP A 19 0.00 -19.94 5.79
C ASP A 19 -1.02 -20.08 4.66
N ARG A 20 -1.91 -19.10 4.51
CA ARG A 20 -2.92 -19.05 3.45
C ARG A 20 -2.41 -18.50 2.13
N LEU A 21 -1.30 -17.77 2.17
CA LEU A 21 -0.63 -17.26 0.97
C LEU A 21 0.22 -18.33 0.26
N LYS A 22 0.30 -19.56 0.78
CA LYS A 22 1.11 -20.67 0.23
C LYS A 22 0.75 -21.13 -1.18
N ALA A 23 -0.33 -20.64 -1.77
CA ALA A 23 -0.69 -20.90 -3.17
C ALA A 23 0.15 -20.10 -4.18
N VAL A 24 1.00 -19.19 -3.71
CA VAL A 24 1.93 -18.40 -4.52
C VAL A 24 3.34 -18.91 -4.20
N PRO A 25 4.27 -19.05 -5.17
CA PRO A 25 5.65 -19.43 -4.89
C PRO A 25 6.32 -18.34 -4.05
N LEU A 26 6.25 -18.53 -2.74
CA LEU A 26 6.53 -17.52 -1.70
C LEU A 26 7.99 -17.48 -1.26
N GLU A 27 8.91 -18.06 -2.01
CA GLU A 27 10.34 -17.92 -1.71
C GLU A 27 10.85 -16.47 -1.72
N LEU A 28 9.98 -15.51 -2.09
CA LEU A 28 10.31 -14.09 -2.29
C LEU A 28 9.41 -13.10 -1.56
N ALA A 29 8.26 -13.52 -1.05
CA ALA A 29 7.34 -12.64 -0.38
C ALA A 29 7.08 -13.13 1.03
N VAL A 30 7.41 -12.28 2.00
CA VAL A 30 6.91 -12.35 3.37
C VAL A 30 7.47 -13.50 4.21
N ALA A 31 8.75 -13.45 4.51
CA ALA A 31 9.30 -14.07 5.71
C ALA A 31 8.95 -13.28 6.99
N HIS A 32 8.29 -12.11 6.84
CA HIS A 32 7.96 -11.23 7.93
C HIS A 32 6.53 -11.47 8.41
N HIS A 33 6.37 -11.66 9.71
CA HIS A 33 5.11 -11.61 10.44
C HIS A 33 5.33 -10.83 11.73
N ASP A 34 4.26 -10.20 12.20
CA ASP A 34 4.31 -9.47 13.46
C ASP A 34 4.00 -10.40 14.63
N GLU A 35 4.62 -10.16 15.76
CA GLU A 35 4.20 -10.74 17.02
C GLU A 35 2.85 -10.11 17.44
N PRO A 36 1.97 -10.86 18.12
CA PRO A 36 0.76 -10.28 18.67
C PRO A 36 1.10 -9.04 19.51
N PRO A 37 0.44 -7.90 19.29
CA PRO A 37 0.63 -6.73 20.11
C PRO A 37 0.34 -7.03 21.59
N PRO A 38 1.04 -6.39 22.53
CA PRO A 38 0.89 -6.65 23.96
C PRO A 38 -0.53 -6.28 24.45
N GLU A 39 -0.96 -6.87 25.57
CA GLU A 39 -2.23 -6.51 26.22
C GLU A 39 -2.28 -5.03 26.67
N VAL A 40 -1.11 -4.45 26.91
CA VAL A 40 -0.94 -3.03 27.23
C VAL A 40 0.14 -2.46 26.31
N VAL A 41 -0.22 -1.50 25.49
CA VAL A 41 0.72 -0.79 24.61
C VAL A 41 1.60 0.13 25.44
N PRO A 42 2.91 -0.09 25.51
CA PRO A 42 3.79 0.76 26.32
C PRO A 42 4.04 2.10 25.62
N ASP A 43 4.52 2.07 24.39
CA ASP A 43 4.84 3.22 23.55
C ASP A 43 4.77 2.79 22.08
N LEU A 44 4.07 3.57 21.27
CA LEU A 44 3.95 3.29 19.81
C LEU A 44 5.29 3.48 19.09
N ASP A 45 6.12 4.42 19.53
CA ASP A 45 7.41 4.67 18.88
C ASP A 45 8.41 3.54 19.19
N GLU A 46 8.34 2.93 20.38
CA GLU A 46 9.11 1.71 20.70
C GLU A 46 8.64 0.53 19.84
N LEU A 47 7.33 0.33 19.70
CA LEU A 47 6.79 -0.72 18.83
C LEU A 47 7.16 -0.50 17.36
N ARG A 48 7.18 0.75 16.89
CA ARG A 48 7.61 1.11 15.55
C ARG A 48 9.09 0.77 15.31
N GLN A 49 9.96 1.12 16.24
CA GLN A 49 11.40 0.80 16.14
C GLN A 49 11.68 -0.70 16.08
N ARG A 50 10.80 -1.50 16.68
CA ARG A 50 10.86 -2.97 16.63
C ARG A 50 10.14 -3.56 15.42
N ASP A 51 9.60 -2.73 14.53
CA ASP A 51 8.76 -3.12 13.39
C ASP A 51 7.60 -4.08 13.78
N ALA A 52 6.98 -3.82 14.95
CA ALA A 52 6.01 -4.71 15.57
C ALA A 52 4.57 -4.53 15.04
N PHE A 53 4.34 -3.61 14.12
CA PHE A 53 3.04 -3.38 13.50
C PHE A 53 3.17 -2.83 12.08
N ARG A 54 2.06 -2.87 11.32
CA ARG A 54 2.01 -2.35 9.94
C ARG A 54 1.45 -0.94 9.86
N GLU A 55 0.46 -0.62 10.69
CA GLU A 55 -0.16 0.70 10.78
C GLU A 55 -0.68 0.91 12.21
N ALA A 56 -0.59 2.14 12.73
CA ALA A 56 -1.21 2.53 13.97
C ALA A 56 -1.92 3.88 13.82
N ASN A 57 -3.16 3.92 14.34
CA ASN A 57 -4.05 5.06 14.37
C ASN A 57 -4.26 5.50 15.82
N GLU A 58 -3.80 6.68 16.19
CA GLU A 58 -4.01 7.24 17.52
C GLU A 58 -4.89 8.47 17.40
N LEU A 59 -6.02 8.46 18.09
CA LEU A 59 -6.97 9.58 18.14
C LEU A 59 -7.20 10.01 19.60
N THR A 60 -7.07 11.28 19.84
CA THR A 60 -7.41 11.94 21.13
C THR A 60 -8.42 13.04 20.85
N ALA A 61 -9.43 13.13 21.71
CA ALA A 61 -10.45 14.16 21.60
C ALA A 61 -10.86 14.65 22.99
N TRP A 62 -11.40 15.85 23.02
CA TRP A 62 -11.94 16.44 24.26
C TRP A 62 -13.13 17.33 23.95
N ILE A 63 -14.00 17.49 24.96
CA ILE A 63 -15.09 18.45 25.00
C ILE A 63 -15.07 19.25 26.29
N GLU A 64 -15.43 20.53 26.23
CA GLU A 64 -15.76 21.34 27.39
C GLU A 64 -17.28 21.51 27.50
N VAL A 65 -17.81 21.30 28.70
CA VAL A 65 -19.26 21.24 28.97
C VAL A 65 -19.65 22.26 30.02
N ASP A 66 -20.68 23.05 29.71
CA ASP A 66 -21.39 23.87 30.68
C ASP A 66 -22.82 23.34 30.86
N GLY A 67 -23.10 22.77 32.05
CA GLY A 67 -24.34 22.04 32.28
C GLY A 67 -24.45 20.78 31.39
N ARG A 68 -25.25 20.84 30.33
CA ARG A 68 -25.38 19.79 29.30
C ARG A 68 -24.98 20.24 27.90
N GLU A 69 -24.54 21.47 27.77
CA GLU A 69 -24.18 22.07 26.51
C GLU A 69 -22.64 21.94 26.29
N ILE A 70 -22.26 21.53 25.10
CA ILE A 70 -20.84 21.52 24.70
C ILE A 70 -20.49 22.92 24.22
N VAL A 71 -19.59 23.57 24.94
CA VAL A 71 -19.19 24.97 24.68
C VAL A 71 -17.87 25.06 23.90
N ASP A 72 -17.03 24.03 23.97
CA ASP A 72 -15.79 23.94 23.21
C ASP A 72 -15.39 22.47 23.01
N TYR A 73 -14.59 22.20 22.00
CA TYR A 73 -14.12 20.85 21.65
C TYR A 73 -12.85 20.89 20.83
N GLY A 74 -12.14 19.77 20.80
CA GLY A 74 -10.97 19.61 19.94
C GLY A 74 -10.58 18.17 19.78
N GLN A 75 -9.79 17.93 18.74
CA GLN A 75 -9.23 16.63 18.45
C GLN A 75 -7.78 16.76 17.97
N SER A 76 -7.00 15.73 18.22
CA SER A 76 -5.68 15.53 17.66
C SER A 76 -5.47 14.05 17.41
N GLY A 77 -4.59 13.73 16.47
CA GLY A 77 -4.29 12.35 16.22
C GLY A 77 -3.00 12.19 15.45
N ARG A 78 -2.52 10.97 15.42
CA ARG A 78 -1.29 10.62 14.74
C ARG A 78 -1.47 9.33 13.95
N SER A 79 -0.84 9.28 12.78
CA SER A 79 -0.68 8.09 11.95
C SER A 79 0.76 7.61 12.07
N LEU A 80 0.96 6.32 12.22
CA LEU A 80 2.28 5.70 12.20
C LEU A 80 2.24 4.47 11.30
N THR A 81 3.19 4.38 10.38
CA THR A 81 3.39 3.19 9.57
C THR A 81 4.66 2.48 10.02
N GLY A 82 4.65 1.17 10.13
CA GLY A 82 5.83 0.35 10.38
C GLY A 82 6.89 0.56 9.31
N GLU A 83 8.14 0.30 9.63
CA GLU A 83 9.26 0.55 8.69
C GLU A 83 9.23 -0.36 7.47
N GLY A 84 8.48 -1.45 7.53
CA GLY A 84 8.41 -2.48 6.50
C GLY A 84 9.62 -3.42 6.54
N PRO A 85 9.42 -4.68 6.17
CA PRO A 85 10.50 -5.66 6.23
C PRO A 85 11.61 -5.30 5.25
N GLU A 86 12.85 -5.31 5.72
CA GLU A 86 13.99 -5.42 4.85
C GLU A 86 13.96 -6.80 4.19
N LEU A 87 13.49 -6.86 2.97
CA LEU A 87 13.65 -8.06 2.17
C LEU A 87 15.15 -8.24 1.90
N GLU A 88 15.72 -9.37 2.36
CA GLU A 88 17.12 -9.77 2.11
C GLU A 88 17.46 -9.98 0.63
N LEU A 89 16.57 -9.68 -0.29
CA LEU A 89 16.87 -9.46 -1.69
C LEU A 89 17.73 -8.19 -1.83
N ARG A 90 18.91 -8.26 -1.20
CA ARG A 90 20.05 -7.33 -1.30
C ARG A 90 19.70 -6.06 -2.06
N GLN A 91 19.19 -5.02 -1.33
CA GLN A 91 18.95 -3.64 -1.77
C GLN A 91 17.55 -3.27 -2.30
N LEU A 92 16.52 -4.09 -2.19
CA LEU A 92 15.14 -3.67 -2.43
C LEU A 92 14.42 -3.55 -1.09
N SER A 93 14.40 -2.36 -0.52
CA SER A 93 13.49 -2.06 0.58
C SER A 93 12.17 -1.55 0.00
N PHE A 94 11.06 -2.18 0.39
CA PHE A 94 9.73 -1.67 0.11
C PHE A 94 9.40 -0.65 1.20
N ALA A 95 9.62 0.62 0.91
CA ALA A 95 9.29 1.66 1.87
C ALA A 95 7.78 1.69 2.12
N ALA A 96 7.39 1.68 3.38
CA ALA A 96 6.03 2.01 3.76
C ALA A 96 5.73 3.49 3.40
N VAL A 97 4.48 3.77 2.98
CA VAL A 97 4.04 5.11 2.59
C VAL A 97 2.76 5.44 3.34
N GLU A 98 2.79 6.46 4.16
CA GLU A 98 1.61 6.96 4.86
C GLU A 98 0.69 7.71 3.88
N PHE A 99 -0.62 7.51 4.05
CA PHE A 99 -1.64 8.30 3.37
C PHE A 99 -1.97 9.57 4.16
N PRO A 100 -2.51 10.61 3.52
CA PRO A 100 -3.00 11.76 4.23
C PRO A 100 -4.06 11.37 5.28
N VAL A 101 -3.94 11.87 6.48
CA VAL A 101 -4.93 11.65 7.55
C VAL A 101 -6.26 12.28 7.12
N ILE A 102 -7.35 11.51 7.21
CA ILE A 102 -8.71 12.03 7.04
C ILE A 102 -9.30 12.25 8.43
N GLN A 103 -9.52 13.50 8.76
CA GLN A 103 -10.05 13.94 10.06
C GLN A 103 -11.16 14.97 9.82
N PRO A 104 -12.40 14.53 9.59
CA PRO A 104 -13.52 15.44 9.34
C PRO A 104 -13.86 16.27 10.58
N GLU A 105 -14.60 17.35 10.37
CA GLU A 105 -15.20 18.12 11.46
C GLU A 105 -16.05 17.22 12.34
N PRO A 106 -15.97 17.35 13.66
CA PRO A 106 -16.75 16.53 14.57
C PRO A 106 -18.26 16.70 14.38
N GLU A 107 -19.00 15.61 14.52
CA GLU A 107 -20.46 15.67 14.58
C GLU A 107 -20.90 16.03 15.99
N LEU A 108 -21.68 17.10 16.11
CA LEU A 108 -22.21 17.57 17.38
C LEU A 108 -23.68 17.25 17.50
N GLY A 109 -24.07 16.69 18.63
CA GLY A 109 -25.47 16.46 19.00
C GLY A 109 -25.78 17.04 20.37
N GLN A 110 -27.01 16.86 20.83
CA GLN A 110 -27.46 17.37 22.14
C GLN A 110 -26.73 16.59 23.24
N GLY A 111 -25.70 17.19 23.83
CA GLY A 111 -24.90 16.62 24.91
C GLY A 111 -23.95 15.52 24.50
N TRP A 112 -23.54 15.45 23.22
CA TRP A 112 -22.51 14.55 22.75
C TRP A 112 -21.76 15.13 21.54
N ALA A 113 -20.52 14.70 21.39
CA ALA A 113 -19.69 14.97 20.23
C ALA A 113 -19.07 13.67 19.73
N ARG A 114 -19.02 13.48 18.41
CA ARG A 114 -18.41 12.34 17.74
C ARG A 114 -17.24 12.81 16.92
N PHE A 115 -16.09 12.22 17.19
CA PHE A 115 -14.83 12.47 16.50
C PHE A 115 -14.42 11.23 15.71
N THR A 116 -14.00 11.41 14.47
CA THR A 116 -13.51 10.32 13.65
C THR A 116 -12.15 10.64 13.04
N GLN A 117 -11.33 9.62 12.91
CA GLN A 117 -10.07 9.72 12.20
C GLN A 117 -9.83 8.47 11.38
N THR A 118 -9.51 8.66 10.11
CA THR A 118 -9.03 7.59 9.25
C THR A 118 -7.57 7.80 8.93
N VAL A 119 -6.77 6.79 9.22
CA VAL A 119 -5.36 6.74 8.84
C VAL A 119 -5.08 5.43 8.13
N GLY A 120 -3.98 5.39 7.41
CA GLY A 120 -3.50 4.20 6.75
C GLY A 120 -2.34 4.50 5.84
N GLY A 121 -1.88 3.47 5.17
CA GLY A 121 -0.76 3.57 4.27
C GLY A 121 -0.53 2.28 3.51
N ARG A 122 0.43 2.30 2.62
CA ARG A 122 0.98 1.10 2.03
C ARG A 122 2.08 0.57 2.93
N ILE A 123 1.90 -0.64 3.40
CA ILE A 123 2.70 -1.21 4.48
C ILE A 123 3.99 -1.90 4.01
N GLY A 124 4.43 -1.64 2.78
CA GLY A 124 5.69 -2.17 2.28
C GLY A 124 5.71 -3.68 1.97
N LEU A 125 4.62 -4.39 2.19
CA LEU A 125 4.51 -5.81 1.84
C LEU A 125 4.06 -5.96 0.39
N PRO A 126 4.89 -6.53 -0.51
CA PRO A 126 4.45 -6.83 -1.87
C PRO A 126 3.49 -8.02 -1.85
N VAL A 127 2.29 -7.82 -2.39
CA VAL A 127 1.31 -8.88 -2.55
C VAL A 127 0.87 -8.93 -4.00
N PRO A 128 0.82 -10.14 -4.62
CA PRO A 128 0.32 -10.28 -5.97
C PRO A 128 -1.17 -9.91 -6.02
N ARG A 129 -1.53 -9.02 -6.96
CA ARG A 129 -2.91 -8.66 -7.26
C ARG A 129 -3.36 -9.33 -8.54
N PRO A 130 -4.51 -10.00 -8.58
CA PRO A 130 -5.11 -10.42 -9.81
C PRO A 130 -5.56 -9.18 -10.61
N VAL A 131 -5.14 -9.05 -11.85
CA VAL A 131 -5.64 -8.04 -12.78
C VAL A 131 -6.60 -8.74 -13.75
N VAL A 132 -7.72 -8.07 -14.07
CA VAL A 132 -8.73 -8.59 -14.99
C VAL A 132 -8.08 -8.88 -16.36
N GLY A 133 -8.09 -10.15 -16.76
CA GLY A 133 -7.45 -10.63 -17.99
C GLY A 133 -6.27 -11.57 -17.72
N ARG A 134 -6.17 -12.68 -18.46
CA ARG A 134 -5.09 -13.67 -18.29
C ARG A 134 -3.77 -13.18 -18.93
N PRO A 135 -2.62 -13.46 -18.33
CA PRO A 135 -2.24 -13.94 -17.00
C PRO A 135 -1.51 -12.83 -16.19
N TYR A 136 -2.22 -11.78 -15.82
CA TYR A 136 -1.60 -10.62 -15.22
C TYR A 136 -1.79 -10.64 -13.71
N PHE A 137 -0.71 -10.88 -12.99
CA PHE A 137 -0.60 -10.50 -11.59
C PHE A 137 0.18 -9.19 -11.55
N HIS A 138 -0.39 -8.20 -10.89
CA HIS A 138 0.34 -7.00 -10.54
C HIS A 138 0.75 -7.13 -9.08
N ILE A 139 2.01 -6.89 -8.76
CA ILE A 139 2.41 -6.79 -7.36
C ILE A 139 2.20 -5.36 -6.93
N GLY A 140 1.22 -5.17 -6.08
CA GLY A 140 0.98 -3.93 -5.39
C GLY A 140 1.33 -4.07 -3.91
N ALA A 141 1.75 -2.97 -3.27
CA ALA A 141 1.82 -2.94 -1.82
C ALA A 141 0.40 -2.98 -1.25
N VAL A 142 0.19 -3.83 -0.24
CA VAL A 142 -1.09 -3.88 0.48
C VAL A 142 -1.29 -2.60 1.25
N SER A 143 -2.49 -2.05 1.19
CA SER A 143 -2.89 -0.93 2.05
C SER A 143 -3.48 -1.48 3.34
N ALA A 144 -3.00 -0.98 4.48
CA ALA A 144 -3.63 -1.14 5.77
C ALA A 144 -4.18 0.21 6.20
N TRP A 145 -5.43 0.22 6.67
CA TRP A 145 -6.07 1.44 7.15
C TRP A 145 -7.14 1.12 8.18
N THR A 146 -7.38 2.08 9.06
CA THR A 146 -8.38 2.02 10.12
C THR A 146 -9.11 3.35 10.26
N THR A 147 -10.39 3.29 10.64
CA THR A 147 -11.17 4.46 11.05
C THR A 147 -11.57 4.30 12.50
N LEU A 148 -10.99 5.13 13.36
CA LEU A 148 -11.35 5.26 14.77
C LEU A 148 -12.51 6.25 14.95
N GLU A 149 -13.36 5.95 15.92
CA GLU A 149 -14.40 6.84 16.42
C GLU A 149 -14.27 7.00 17.94
N LEU A 150 -14.35 8.24 18.41
CA LEU A 150 -14.51 8.59 19.81
C LEU A 150 -15.86 9.32 19.97
N LEU A 151 -16.71 8.81 20.84
CA LEU A 151 -17.97 9.44 21.22
C LEU A 151 -17.84 9.92 22.65
N LEU A 152 -17.84 11.25 22.84
CA LEU A 152 -17.78 11.90 24.15
C LEU A 152 -19.15 12.48 24.51
N ARG A 153 -19.55 12.36 25.78
CA ARG A 153 -20.84 12.83 26.26
C ARG A 153 -20.67 13.82 27.40
N ALA A 154 -21.65 14.73 27.48
CA ALA A 154 -21.70 15.76 28.50
C ALA A 154 -21.86 15.22 29.94
N ASP A 155 -22.23 13.96 30.10
CA ASP A 155 -22.30 13.27 31.38
C ASP A 155 -20.92 12.74 31.86
N GLY A 156 -19.87 12.98 31.10
CA GLY A 156 -18.50 12.54 31.41
C GLY A 156 -18.15 11.17 30.87
N THR A 157 -19.07 10.49 30.17
CA THR A 157 -18.79 9.18 29.58
C THR A 157 -18.18 9.31 28.19
N SER A 158 -17.32 8.36 27.84
CA SER A 158 -16.74 8.24 26.49
C SER A 158 -16.79 6.79 26.01
N GLN A 159 -16.81 6.64 24.70
CA GLN A 159 -16.75 5.35 24.03
C GLN A 159 -15.82 5.45 22.84
N SER A 160 -14.95 4.44 22.69
CA SER A 160 -14.08 4.28 21.53
C SER A 160 -14.49 3.03 20.74
N ARG A 161 -14.40 3.10 19.43
CA ARG A 161 -14.60 1.95 18.57
C ARG A 161 -13.87 2.07 17.24
N LEU A 162 -13.59 0.93 16.62
CA LEU A 162 -13.16 0.84 15.25
C LEU A 162 -14.40 0.72 14.37
N VAL A 163 -14.70 1.75 13.56
CA VAL A 163 -15.93 1.81 12.75
C VAL A 163 -15.73 1.30 11.34
N ALA A 164 -14.49 1.31 10.85
CA ALA A 164 -14.11 0.73 9.58
C ALA A 164 -12.63 0.36 9.60
N ALA A 165 -12.26 -0.63 8.81
CA ALA A 165 -10.87 -1.05 8.64
C ALA A 165 -10.68 -1.72 7.27
N SER A 166 -9.42 -1.75 6.80
CA SER A 166 -9.05 -2.55 5.64
C SER A 166 -9.29 -4.04 5.93
N PRO A 167 -9.48 -4.87 4.90
CA PRO A 167 -9.59 -6.33 5.05
C PRO A 167 -8.24 -6.97 5.43
N PHE A 168 -7.45 -6.28 6.25
CA PHE A 168 -6.18 -6.74 6.75
C PHE A 168 -6.39 -7.77 7.89
N PRO A 169 -5.49 -8.73 8.09
CA PRO A 169 -5.78 -9.88 8.94
C PRO A 169 -6.12 -9.59 10.40
N ARG A 170 -5.51 -8.56 11.01
CA ARG A 170 -5.76 -8.24 12.42
C ARG A 170 -5.69 -6.74 12.69
N HIS A 171 -6.66 -6.29 13.46
CA HIS A 171 -6.71 -4.94 14.03
C HIS A 171 -6.98 -5.06 15.52
N SER A 172 -6.15 -4.44 16.34
CA SER A 172 -6.30 -4.39 17.80
C SER A 172 -6.69 -2.99 18.22
N LEU A 173 -7.72 -2.86 19.06
CA LEU A 173 -8.19 -1.58 19.61
C LEU A 173 -7.79 -1.47 21.08
N TYR A 174 -7.17 -0.36 21.44
CA TYR A 174 -6.72 -0.02 22.78
C TYR A 174 -7.42 1.23 23.30
N GLY A 175 -7.70 1.24 24.59
CA GLY A 175 -8.32 2.37 25.28
C GLY A 175 -7.30 3.44 25.69
N ALA A 176 -7.81 4.46 26.37
CA ALA A 176 -7.01 5.57 26.89
C ALA A 176 -5.93 5.15 27.89
N ASP A 177 -6.11 4.02 28.57
CA ASP A 177 -5.15 3.43 29.51
C ASP A 177 -4.11 2.51 28.81
N GLY A 178 -4.12 2.48 27.49
CA GLY A 178 -3.28 1.61 26.66
C GLY A 178 -3.67 0.13 26.71
N ARG A 179 -4.75 -0.25 27.38
CA ARG A 179 -5.20 -1.64 27.46
C ARG A 179 -5.98 -2.06 26.23
N LEU A 180 -5.77 -3.31 25.83
CA LEU A 180 -6.51 -3.94 24.74
C LEU A 180 -7.99 -4.01 25.10
N ILE A 181 -8.84 -3.44 24.22
CA ILE A 181 -10.30 -3.47 24.33
C ILE A 181 -10.88 -4.57 23.43
N ASP A 182 -10.40 -4.66 22.18
CA ASP A 182 -10.96 -5.55 21.17
C ASP A 182 -9.93 -5.96 20.14
N VAL A 183 -10.15 -7.13 19.51
CA VAL A 183 -9.35 -7.62 18.38
C VAL A 183 -10.29 -8.00 17.25
N LEU A 184 -10.23 -7.24 16.17
CA LEU A 184 -10.97 -7.52 14.95
C LEU A 184 -10.05 -8.23 13.95
N GLY A 185 -10.60 -9.19 13.22
CA GLY A 185 -9.83 -9.93 12.24
C GLY A 185 -10.64 -10.28 11.01
N ALA A 186 -10.08 -10.03 9.83
CA ALA A 186 -10.52 -10.70 8.63
C ALA A 186 -9.84 -12.07 8.56
N LEU A 187 -10.62 -13.11 8.32
CA LEU A 187 -10.08 -14.47 8.18
C LEU A 187 -9.39 -14.68 6.83
N GLU A 188 -9.60 -13.77 5.88
CA GLU A 188 -9.06 -13.81 4.53
C GLU A 188 -8.55 -12.42 4.15
N LEU A 189 -7.38 -12.37 3.50
CA LEU A 189 -6.92 -11.18 2.78
C LEU A 189 -7.83 -11.03 1.56
N GLU A 190 -8.93 -10.29 1.71
CA GLU A 190 -9.68 -9.85 0.55
C GLU A 190 -8.89 -8.76 -0.17
N LEU A 191 -8.49 -9.07 -1.40
CA LEU A 191 -7.69 -8.19 -2.23
C LEU A 191 -8.55 -7.13 -2.95
N GLU A 192 -9.85 -7.07 -2.66
CA GLU A 192 -10.73 -6.03 -3.20
C GLU A 192 -10.50 -4.70 -2.47
N GLN A 193 -10.26 -3.68 -3.28
CA GLN A 193 -9.78 -2.39 -2.82
C GLN A 193 -10.90 -1.37 -2.72
N TYR A 194 -11.58 -1.37 -1.61
CA TYR A 194 -12.21 -0.14 -1.14
C TYR A 194 -11.18 0.59 -0.27
N THR A 195 -10.86 1.83 -0.61
CA THR A 195 -10.08 2.70 0.27
C THR A 195 -10.92 3.91 0.64
N PRO A 196 -10.82 4.42 1.88
CA PRO A 196 -11.54 5.62 2.33
C PRO A 196 -11.16 6.88 1.56
N TRP A 197 -10.04 6.86 0.85
CA TRP A 197 -9.57 7.96 0.00
C TRP A 197 -10.31 8.00 -1.35
N GLY A 198 -11.14 6.97 -1.66
CA GLY A 198 -11.99 6.90 -2.86
C GLY A 198 -11.19 7.06 -4.14
N ASP A 199 -11.84 7.60 -5.18
CA ASP A 199 -11.21 7.95 -6.47
C ASP A 199 -10.11 9.01 -6.36
N ASN A 200 -9.87 9.55 -5.16
CA ASN A 200 -8.72 10.40 -4.84
C ASN A 200 -7.42 9.61 -4.60
N GLU A 201 -7.44 8.28 -4.54
CA GLU A 201 -6.33 7.52 -5.10
C GLU A 201 -6.30 7.85 -6.60
N THR A 202 -5.88 9.06 -6.90
CA THR A 202 -5.68 9.40 -8.30
C THR A 202 -4.79 8.31 -8.88
N PRO A 203 -5.08 7.80 -10.09
CA PRO A 203 -4.16 6.89 -10.77
C PRO A 203 -2.72 7.39 -10.75
N ALA A 204 -2.53 8.71 -10.64
CA ALA A 204 -1.25 9.37 -10.45
C ALA A 204 -0.62 9.09 -9.06
N PHE A 205 -1.38 8.99 -7.96
CA PHE A 205 -0.84 8.68 -6.64
C PHE A 205 -0.52 7.19 -6.51
N ALA A 206 -1.44 6.32 -6.96
CA ALA A 206 -1.20 4.89 -7.05
C ALA A 206 -0.01 4.59 -7.97
N ALA A 207 0.06 5.22 -9.14
CA ALA A 207 1.19 5.11 -10.06
C ALA A 207 2.48 5.71 -9.50
N ALA A 208 2.43 6.77 -8.68
CA ALA A 208 3.61 7.35 -8.06
C ALA A 208 4.21 6.44 -6.99
N VAL A 209 3.39 5.73 -6.22
CA VAL A 209 3.88 4.81 -5.18
C VAL A 209 4.33 3.47 -5.77
N GLU A 210 3.60 2.93 -6.73
CA GLU A 210 4.04 1.75 -7.49
C GLU A 210 5.32 2.04 -8.26
N SER A 211 5.46 3.24 -8.81
CA SER A 211 6.67 3.66 -9.54
C SER A 211 7.90 3.84 -8.65
N GLU A 212 7.78 4.08 -7.34
CA GLU A 212 8.97 4.19 -6.48
C GLU A 212 9.69 2.85 -6.31
N LEU A 213 8.96 1.75 -6.16
CA LEU A 213 9.53 0.42 -6.15
C LEU A 213 10.17 0.07 -7.48
N GLU A 214 9.41 0.24 -8.58
CA GLU A 214 9.91 0.01 -9.92
C GLU A 214 11.07 0.95 -10.27
N ARG A 215 11.06 2.21 -9.78
CA ARG A 215 12.19 3.14 -9.93
C ARG A 215 13.47 2.64 -9.29
N ARG A 216 13.38 2.04 -8.09
CA ARG A 216 14.56 1.49 -7.41
C ARG A 216 15.12 0.28 -8.15
N LEU A 217 14.24 -0.62 -8.60
CA LEU A 217 14.63 -1.77 -9.42
C LEU A 217 15.18 -1.31 -10.78
N ALA A 218 14.50 -0.38 -11.43
CA ALA A 218 14.96 0.24 -12.66
C ALA A 218 16.32 0.92 -12.51
N ALA A 219 16.53 1.66 -11.41
CA ALA A 219 17.81 2.29 -11.11
C ALA A 219 18.93 1.26 -10.85
N ALA A 220 18.62 0.10 -10.29
CA ALA A 220 19.57 -1.00 -10.12
C ALA A 220 19.93 -1.62 -11.48
N ILE A 221 18.93 -1.92 -12.31
CA ILE A 221 19.12 -2.46 -13.67
C ILE A 221 19.91 -1.47 -14.53
N LEU A 222 19.59 -0.17 -14.47
CA LEU A 222 20.27 0.89 -15.22
C LEU A 222 21.72 1.10 -14.78
N ARG A 223 22.05 0.82 -13.53
CA ARG A 223 23.45 0.89 -13.04
C ARG A 223 24.30 -0.29 -13.47
N GLU A 224 23.73 -1.46 -13.70
CA GLU A 224 24.43 -2.65 -14.17
C GLU A 224 24.62 -2.65 -15.70
N GLY A 225 23.71 -2.01 -16.45
CA GLY A 225 23.75 -1.96 -17.91
C GLY A 225 24.81 -1.01 -18.46
N SER A 226 25.79 -1.55 -19.16
CA SER A 226 26.94 -0.78 -19.68
C SER A 226 26.63 0.09 -20.90
N LYS A 227 25.50 -0.12 -21.61
CA LYS A 227 25.09 0.66 -22.81
C LYS A 227 23.58 0.77 -22.90
N LEU A 228 23.03 1.81 -22.26
CA LEU A 228 21.60 2.09 -22.33
C LEU A 228 21.23 2.69 -23.69
N VAL A 229 20.48 1.95 -24.48
CA VAL A 229 19.82 2.46 -25.66
C VAL A 229 18.54 3.16 -25.23
N ARG A 230 18.40 4.44 -25.55
CA ARG A 230 17.17 5.20 -25.28
C ARG A 230 16.33 5.27 -26.54
N ARG A 231 15.04 4.94 -26.41
CA ARG A 231 14.06 5.03 -27.50
C ARG A 231 12.96 6.03 -27.11
N ARG A 232 12.62 6.90 -28.05
CA ARG A 232 11.47 7.80 -27.94
C ARG A 232 10.29 7.19 -28.69
N ILE A 233 9.11 7.25 -28.04
CA ILE A 233 7.85 6.78 -28.57
C ILE A 233 6.93 8.00 -28.71
N PRO A 234 6.55 8.39 -29.93
CA PRO A 234 5.56 9.45 -30.14
C PRO A 234 4.20 9.08 -29.54
N ARG A 235 3.40 10.09 -29.26
CA ARG A 235 2.01 9.88 -28.78
C ARG A 235 1.23 9.04 -29.79
N GLY A 236 0.50 8.03 -29.28
CA GLY A 236 -0.33 7.13 -30.06
C GLY A 236 0.42 5.97 -30.73
N GLU A 237 1.77 6.00 -30.74
CA GLU A 237 2.54 4.90 -31.31
C GLU A 237 2.78 3.76 -30.31
N PRO A 238 2.80 2.50 -30.78
CA PRO A 238 3.13 1.37 -29.93
C PRO A 238 4.65 1.27 -29.71
N LEU A 239 5.07 0.98 -28.49
CA LEU A 239 6.42 0.56 -28.18
C LEU A 239 6.66 -0.89 -28.64
N VAL A 240 5.70 -1.76 -28.36
CA VAL A 240 5.60 -3.16 -28.79
C VAL A 240 4.14 -3.51 -29.01
N GLU A 241 3.89 -4.55 -29.80
CA GLU A 241 2.55 -5.06 -30.06
C GLU A 241 2.37 -6.49 -29.53
N GLN A 242 1.19 -6.81 -29.04
CA GLN A 242 0.83 -8.13 -28.54
C GLN A 242 1.11 -9.21 -29.58
N GLY A 243 1.67 -10.33 -29.14
CA GLY A 243 2.01 -11.46 -30.02
C GLY A 243 3.36 -11.35 -30.74
N GLN A 244 3.98 -10.17 -30.81
CA GLN A 244 5.33 -10.02 -31.39
C GLN A 244 6.38 -10.76 -30.57
N PRO A 245 7.43 -11.31 -31.20
CA PRO A 245 8.59 -11.82 -30.47
C PRO A 245 9.33 -10.67 -29.79
N GLY A 246 9.89 -10.94 -28.60
CA GLY A 246 10.63 -9.90 -27.87
C GLY A 246 11.49 -10.46 -26.75
N ASP A 247 12.77 -10.10 -26.81
CA ASP A 247 13.83 -10.44 -25.86
C ASP A 247 14.37 -9.20 -25.12
N GLU A 248 13.68 -8.08 -25.26
CA GLU A 248 14.04 -6.82 -24.61
C GLU A 248 13.13 -6.49 -23.45
N LEU A 249 13.72 -5.86 -22.43
CA LEU A 249 13.05 -5.19 -21.35
C LEU A 249 13.09 -3.68 -21.56
N PHE A 250 12.10 -2.99 -21.06
CA PHE A 250 12.02 -1.55 -21.13
C PHE A 250 11.86 -0.95 -19.75
N VAL A 251 12.61 0.11 -19.45
CA VAL A 251 12.34 0.98 -18.30
C VAL A 251 11.75 2.27 -18.82
N LEU A 252 10.53 2.59 -18.44
CA LEU A 252 9.88 3.85 -18.80
C LEU A 252 10.53 5.00 -18.04
N LEU A 253 11.34 5.79 -18.76
CA LEU A 253 12.08 6.92 -18.17
C LEU A 253 11.19 8.16 -17.99
N ASP A 254 10.29 8.37 -18.95
CA ASP A 254 9.37 9.52 -18.95
C ASP A 254 8.17 9.21 -19.85
N GLY A 255 6.99 9.66 -19.45
CA GLY A 255 5.78 9.46 -20.22
C GLY A 255 4.73 8.60 -19.52
N VAL A 256 3.75 8.16 -20.29
CA VAL A 256 2.67 7.24 -19.87
C VAL A 256 2.37 6.32 -21.04
N LEU A 257 2.26 5.03 -20.77
CA LEU A 257 1.88 4.01 -21.75
C LEU A 257 0.59 3.31 -21.31
N ASP A 258 -0.32 3.10 -22.25
CA ASP A 258 -1.43 2.17 -22.09
C ASP A 258 -0.92 0.74 -22.30
N VAL A 259 -1.41 -0.17 -21.48
CA VAL A 259 -1.24 -1.62 -21.63
C VAL A 259 -2.53 -2.14 -22.25
N GLU A 260 -2.47 -2.56 -23.50
CA GLU A 260 -3.63 -3.07 -24.25
C GLU A 260 -3.52 -4.58 -24.40
N VAL A 261 -4.60 -5.30 -24.13
CA VAL A 261 -4.72 -6.75 -24.34
C VAL A 261 -5.97 -7.01 -25.16
N ASP A 262 -5.79 -7.71 -26.27
CA ASP A 262 -6.87 -8.02 -27.22
C ASP A 262 -7.63 -6.76 -27.73
N GLY A 263 -6.93 -5.61 -27.69
CA GLY A 263 -7.47 -4.30 -28.11
C GLY A 263 -8.07 -3.45 -26.99
N ASP A 264 -8.23 -4.00 -25.78
CA ASP A 264 -8.75 -3.28 -24.63
C ASP A 264 -7.62 -2.73 -23.74
N VAL A 265 -7.76 -1.49 -23.28
CA VAL A 265 -6.84 -0.89 -22.32
C VAL A 265 -7.11 -1.48 -20.94
N VAL A 266 -6.17 -2.27 -20.44
CA VAL A 266 -6.29 -2.94 -19.13
C VAL A 266 -5.55 -2.23 -18.01
N ALA A 267 -4.56 -1.38 -18.34
CA ALA A 267 -3.80 -0.60 -17.36
C ALA A 267 -3.10 0.59 -18.01
N GLN A 268 -2.67 1.55 -17.19
CA GLN A 268 -1.71 2.58 -17.57
C GLN A 268 -0.47 2.50 -16.68
N VAL A 269 0.69 2.73 -17.27
CA VAL A 269 1.98 2.71 -16.57
C VAL A 269 2.72 4.02 -16.77
N GLY A 270 3.37 4.48 -15.70
CA GLY A 270 4.12 5.73 -15.64
C GLY A 270 5.63 5.52 -15.54
N SER A 271 6.36 6.63 -15.41
CA SER A 271 7.81 6.64 -15.30
C SER A 271 8.31 5.77 -14.14
N GLY A 272 9.33 4.96 -14.39
CA GLY A 272 9.87 3.96 -13.48
C GLY A 272 9.38 2.55 -13.75
N ALA A 273 8.29 2.37 -14.52
CA ALA A 273 7.76 1.05 -14.86
C ALA A 273 8.79 0.22 -15.66
N ILE A 274 8.89 -1.06 -15.29
CA ILE A 274 9.63 -2.08 -16.04
C ILE A 274 8.62 -2.85 -16.90
N LEU A 275 8.90 -3.00 -18.18
CA LEU A 275 7.96 -3.52 -19.16
C LEU A 275 8.63 -4.57 -20.06
N GLY A 276 7.84 -5.47 -20.61
CA GLY A 276 8.31 -6.50 -21.55
C GLY A 276 8.90 -7.75 -20.90
N GLU A 277 8.93 -7.81 -19.58
CA GLU A 277 9.47 -8.91 -18.77
C GLU A 277 8.78 -10.23 -19.00
N LYS A 278 7.47 -10.21 -19.29
CA LYS A 278 6.68 -11.44 -19.51
C LYS A 278 7.13 -12.20 -20.76
N ALA A 279 7.50 -11.47 -21.81
CA ALA A 279 8.07 -12.10 -22.99
C ALA A 279 9.43 -12.74 -22.67
N VAL A 280 10.27 -12.04 -21.91
CA VAL A 280 11.62 -12.52 -21.55
C VAL A 280 11.58 -13.72 -20.60
N LEU A 281 10.61 -13.75 -19.70
CA LEU A 281 10.46 -14.81 -18.69
C LEU A 281 9.55 -15.96 -19.15
N GLY A 282 8.77 -15.75 -20.21
CA GLY A 282 7.81 -16.70 -20.74
C GLY A 282 8.27 -17.36 -22.06
N ASP A 283 7.36 -17.35 -23.03
CA ASP A 283 7.53 -17.99 -24.34
C ASP A 283 8.21 -17.11 -25.39
N GLY A 284 8.74 -15.95 -25.01
CA GLY A 284 9.38 -15.00 -25.90
C GLY A 284 8.41 -14.14 -26.72
N ARG A 285 7.12 -14.13 -26.37
CA ARG A 285 6.09 -13.32 -27.06
C ARG A 285 5.54 -12.22 -26.18
N ARG A 286 5.32 -11.05 -26.78
CA ARG A 286 4.69 -9.90 -26.10
C ARG A 286 3.26 -10.25 -25.69
N THR A 287 2.95 -10.15 -24.45
CA THR A 287 1.62 -10.47 -23.89
C THR A 287 0.62 -9.34 -24.00
N ALA A 288 1.08 -8.12 -24.31
CA ALA A 288 0.28 -6.91 -24.46
C ALA A 288 0.90 -5.97 -25.50
N THR A 289 0.09 -5.08 -26.05
CA THR A 289 0.53 -3.90 -26.78
C THR A 289 0.78 -2.78 -25.76
N LEU A 290 1.92 -2.11 -25.88
CA LEU A 290 2.26 -0.94 -25.04
C LEU A 290 2.20 0.30 -25.92
N ARG A 291 1.17 1.14 -25.73
CA ARG A 291 0.92 2.32 -26.57
C ARG A 291 1.13 3.63 -25.82
N ALA A 292 1.81 4.56 -26.42
CA ALA A 292 2.12 5.84 -25.81
C ALA A 292 0.89 6.78 -25.73
N VAL A 293 0.41 7.08 -24.53
CA VAL A 293 -0.65 8.07 -24.27
C VAL A 293 -0.15 9.49 -24.55
N ARG A 294 1.11 9.72 -24.27
CA ARG A 294 1.85 10.94 -24.58
C ARG A 294 3.26 10.60 -25.07
N SER A 295 3.98 11.56 -25.65
CA SER A 295 5.38 11.31 -26.03
C SER A 295 6.15 10.76 -24.84
N SER A 296 6.72 9.56 -25.00
CA SER A 296 7.36 8.80 -23.93
C SER A 296 8.80 8.44 -24.29
N ARG A 297 9.61 8.15 -23.29
CA ARG A 297 11.00 7.70 -23.45
C ARG A 297 11.25 6.47 -22.62
N VAL A 298 11.86 5.46 -23.21
CA VAL A 298 12.25 4.23 -22.53
C VAL A 298 13.77 4.02 -22.64
N ALA A 299 14.33 3.36 -21.65
CA ALA A 299 15.61 2.66 -21.79
C ALA A 299 15.29 1.23 -22.25
N VAL A 300 16.02 0.78 -23.27
CA VAL A 300 15.92 -0.57 -23.81
C VAL A 300 17.10 -1.38 -23.27
N ILE A 301 16.81 -2.55 -22.74
CA ILE A 301 17.78 -3.44 -22.11
C ILE A 301 17.55 -4.83 -22.67
N ARG A 302 18.59 -5.47 -23.18
CA ARG A 302 18.49 -6.85 -23.64
C ARG A 302 18.45 -7.81 -22.46
N ALA A 303 17.70 -8.90 -22.58
CA ALA A 303 17.57 -9.88 -21.52
C ALA A 303 18.91 -10.53 -21.11
N ASP A 304 19.85 -10.66 -22.06
CA ASP A 304 21.19 -11.20 -21.83
C ASP A 304 22.14 -10.23 -21.11
N GLU A 305 21.79 -8.96 -21.06
CA GLU A 305 22.53 -7.91 -20.33
C GLU A 305 22.09 -7.76 -18.87
N ILE A 306 20.99 -8.42 -18.47
CA ILE A 306 20.46 -8.35 -17.12
C ILE A 306 20.94 -9.54 -16.31
N SER A 307 21.39 -9.27 -15.09
CA SER A 307 21.77 -10.36 -14.19
C SER A 307 20.59 -11.30 -13.92
N ARG A 308 20.84 -12.60 -13.82
CA ARG A 308 19.81 -13.62 -13.48
C ARG A 308 19.09 -13.27 -12.19
N ARG A 309 19.74 -12.53 -11.29
CA ARG A 309 19.18 -12.07 -10.01
C ARG A 309 18.08 -11.02 -10.22
N HIS A 310 18.29 -10.04 -11.11
CA HIS A 310 17.28 -9.03 -11.45
C HIS A 310 16.12 -9.64 -12.23
N LEU A 311 16.39 -10.57 -13.16
CA LEU A 311 15.34 -11.33 -13.84
C LEU A 311 14.49 -12.13 -12.86
N ALA A 312 15.09 -12.78 -11.88
CA ALA A 312 14.37 -13.50 -10.82
C ALA A 312 13.53 -12.55 -9.96
N ALA A 313 14.06 -11.37 -9.59
CA ALA A 313 13.32 -10.36 -8.83
C ALA A 313 12.11 -9.82 -9.62
N ILE A 314 12.25 -9.57 -10.93
CA ILE A 314 11.15 -9.17 -11.80
C ILE A 314 10.11 -10.29 -11.92
N SER A 315 10.55 -11.55 -12.09
CA SER A 315 9.65 -12.71 -12.15
C SER A 315 8.84 -12.85 -10.86
N ALA A 316 9.50 -12.74 -9.75
CA ALA A 316 8.87 -12.84 -8.44
C ALA A 316 7.95 -11.66 -8.12
N SER A 317 8.25 -10.48 -8.65
CA SER A 317 7.40 -9.30 -8.49
C SER A 317 6.13 -9.37 -9.35
N ARG A 318 5.98 -10.33 -10.26
CA ARG A 318 4.87 -10.40 -11.24
C ARG A 318 4.30 -11.82 -11.43
N GLY A 319 4.79 -12.81 -10.70
CA GLY A 319 4.29 -14.19 -10.58
C GLY A 319 3.22 -14.29 -9.55
#